data_7c9516c0977c403c813f24906372690a
#
_entry.id   7c9516c0977c403c813f24906372690a
#
_cell.length_a   1.000
_cell.length_b   1.000
_cell.length_c   1.000
_cell.angle_alpha   90.00
_cell.angle_beta   90.00
_cell.angle_gamma   90.00
#
_symmetry.space_group_name_H-M   'P 1'
#
loop_
_entity.id
_entity.type
_entity.pdbx_description
1 polymer ?
#
loop_
_entity_poly.entity_id
_entity_poly.type
_entity_poly.pdbx_seq_one_letter_code
_entity_poly.pdbx_strand_id
1 'polypeptide(L)'
;DVGLRYVGFKDIGLPFDRLKALAEVIHECGQEVMLEVVSEDKRDELRSAQASLDLGVDYLLGGSHAEEITEILAGSGIRYCPFPGRVVGHPSQLRGGIEEITESARRLAAMEGVSGLDLLAYRYDGDVSALVRSVVGAVDVPVIVAGSMNSEERIRSLADAGVWGFTVGSAIFDGRFARGASLREQVQAVLAASRTVAS
;
A
#
# COMPACT_ATOMS: atom_id res chain seq x y z
N ASP A 1 8.64 20.87 -1.02
CA ASP A 1 7.31 20.36 -1.35
C ASP A 1 7.30 19.91 -2.82
N VAL A 2 6.82 18.69 -3.09
CA VAL A 2 6.68 18.11 -4.44
C VAL A 2 5.22 17.75 -4.77
N GLY A 3 4.28 18.14 -3.91
CA GLY A 3 2.86 17.92 -4.09
C GLY A 3 2.39 16.47 -3.82
N LEU A 4 3.13 15.71 -3.01
CA LEU A 4 2.65 14.42 -2.49
C LEU A 4 1.54 14.69 -1.46
N ARG A 5 0.45 13.94 -1.57
CA ARG A 5 -0.61 13.91 -0.57
C ARG A 5 -0.37 12.81 0.46
N TYR A 6 0.14 11.68 0.05
CA TYR A 6 0.33 10.50 0.88
C TYR A 6 1.81 10.18 1.03
N VAL A 7 2.26 9.98 2.25
CA VAL A 7 3.62 9.53 2.58
C VAL A 7 3.51 8.38 3.57
N GLY A 8 4.25 7.30 3.31
CA GLY A 8 4.15 6.10 4.12
C GLY A 8 5.50 5.55 4.56
N PHE A 9 5.44 4.70 5.57
CA PHE A 9 6.55 3.92 6.07
C PHE A 9 6.06 2.54 6.53
N LYS A 10 7.00 1.64 6.80
CA LYS A 10 6.70 0.29 7.28
C LYS A 10 6.74 0.24 8.79
N ASP A 11 6.04 -0.76 9.36
CA ASP A 11 6.00 -1.05 10.79
C ASP A 11 7.32 -1.60 11.36
N ILE A 12 8.32 -1.81 10.49
CA ILE A 12 9.64 -2.36 10.82
C ILE A 12 10.77 -1.40 10.45
N GLY A 13 11.94 -1.63 11.03
CA GLY A 13 13.19 -0.92 10.68
C GLY A 13 13.52 0.27 11.57
N LEU A 14 12.56 0.84 12.29
CA LEU A 14 12.76 1.93 13.25
C LEU A 14 12.03 1.66 14.58
N PRO A 15 12.56 2.15 15.71
CA PRO A 15 11.85 2.15 16.99
C PRO A 15 10.56 2.97 16.91
N PHE A 16 9.57 2.60 17.73
CA PHE A 16 8.26 3.26 17.79
C PHE A 16 8.34 4.79 17.92
N ASP A 17 9.16 5.32 18.82
CA ASP A 17 9.31 6.76 19.02
C ASP A 17 9.78 7.49 17.75
N ARG A 18 10.61 6.83 16.95
CA ARG A 18 11.09 7.38 15.67
C ARG A 18 10.02 7.34 14.59
N LEU A 19 9.20 6.29 14.57
CA LEU A 19 8.05 6.20 13.68
C LEU A 19 7.01 7.26 14.03
N LYS A 20 6.77 7.50 15.32
CA LYS A 20 5.87 8.56 15.80
C LYS A 20 6.33 9.95 15.38
N ALA A 21 7.59 10.27 15.64
CA ALA A 21 8.18 11.55 15.21
C ALA A 21 8.11 11.73 13.69
N LEU A 22 8.27 10.65 12.93
CA LEU A 22 8.14 10.69 11.46
C LEU A 22 6.70 10.98 11.03
N ALA A 23 5.70 10.34 11.66
CA ALA A 23 4.29 10.62 11.40
C ALA A 23 3.93 12.08 11.69
N GLU A 24 4.39 12.62 12.81
CA GLU A 24 4.19 14.03 13.18
C GLU A 24 4.77 14.98 12.13
N VAL A 25 6.01 14.75 11.67
CA VAL A 25 6.64 15.57 10.61
C VAL A 25 5.86 15.49 9.28
N ILE A 26 5.35 14.32 8.91
CA ILE A 26 4.53 14.15 7.70
C ILE A 26 3.26 14.98 7.81
N HIS A 27 2.55 14.93 8.94
CA HIS A 27 1.35 15.73 9.19
C HIS A 27 1.65 17.24 9.22
N GLU A 28 2.75 17.68 9.83
CA GLU A 28 3.18 19.08 9.82
C GLU A 28 3.42 19.61 8.39
N CYS A 29 3.80 18.71 7.47
CA CYS A 29 3.90 19.03 6.04
C CYS A 29 2.54 19.04 5.31
N GLY A 30 1.43 18.79 5.99
CA GLY A 30 0.08 18.75 5.44
C GLY A 30 -0.23 17.49 4.64
N GLN A 31 0.47 16.38 4.90
CA GLN A 31 0.33 15.11 4.19
C GLN A 31 -0.37 14.07 5.07
N GLU A 32 -1.03 13.09 4.44
CA GLU A 32 -1.63 11.95 5.11
C GLU A 32 -0.58 10.83 5.28
N VAL A 33 -0.59 10.20 6.47
CA VAL A 33 0.37 9.16 6.86
C VAL A 33 -0.18 7.78 6.56
N MET A 34 0.61 6.95 5.88
CA MET A 34 0.29 5.55 5.62
C MET A 34 1.30 4.63 6.34
N LEU A 35 0.81 3.68 7.11
CA LEU A 35 1.62 2.62 7.73
C LEU A 35 1.38 1.30 6.99
N GLU A 36 2.41 0.69 6.41
CA GLU A 36 2.36 -0.64 5.80
C GLU A 36 2.80 -1.70 6.82
N VAL A 37 1.90 -2.62 7.16
CA VAL A 37 2.18 -3.79 8.01
C VAL A 37 2.76 -4.89 7.15
N VAL A 38 4.01 -5.27 7.43
CA VAL A 38 4.74 -6.30 6.71
C VAL A 38 5.11 -7.51 7.57
N SER A 39 4.66 -7.54 8.81
CA SER A 39 4.81 -8.66 9.73
C SER A 39 4.04 -9.89 9.23
N GLU A 40 4.64 -11.09 9.33
CA GLU A 40 4.03 -12.36 8.94
C GLU A 40 3.34 -13.07 10.11
N ASP A 41 3.79 -12.79 11.34
CA ASP A 41 3.24 -13.35 12.56
C ASP A 41 2.01 -12.57 13.01
N LYS A 42 0.91 -13.27 13.27
CA LYS A 42 -0.37 -12.67 13.70
C LYS A 42 -0.20 -11.72 14.89
N ARG A 43 0.58 -12.12 15.89
CA ARG A 43 0.79 -11.30 17.10
C ARG A 43 1.48 -9.98 16.78
N ASP A 44 2.46 -10.01 15.90
CA ASP A 44 3.20 -8.82 15.51
C ASP A 44 2.36 -7.93 14.60
N GLU A 45 1.58 -8.52 13.70
CA GLU A 45 0.59 -7.82 12.87
C GLU A 45 -0.44 -7.07 13.72
N LEU A 46 -1.06 -7.74 14.70
CA LEU A 46 -2.03 -7.09 15.61
C LEU A 46 -1.39 -6.04 16.50
N ARG A 47 -0.12 -6.22 16.91
CA ARG A 47 0.64 -5.20 17.63
C ARG A 47 0.88 -3.96 16.77
N SER A 48 1.19 -4.11 15.50
CA SER A 48 1.36 -3.01 14.55
C SER A 48 0.03 -2.28 14.29
N ALA A 49 -1.08 -3.01 14.22
CA ALA A 49 -2.41 -2.43 14.14
C ALA A 49 -2.75 -1.61 15.40
N GLN A 50 -2.46 -2.12 16.59
CA GLN A 50 -2.64 -1.37 17.83
C GLN A 50 -1.73 -0.14 17.89
N ALA A 51 -0.46 -0.26 17.47
CA ALA A 51 0.49 0.84 17.43
C ALA A 51 0.07 1.96 16.46
N SER A 52 -0.65 1.63 15.39
CA SER A 52 -1.13 2.61 14.42
C SER A 52 -2.04 3.67 15.03
N LEU A 53 -2.80 3.32 16.08
CA LEU A 53 -3.64 4.26 16.85
C LEU A 53 -2.79 5.33 17.55
N ASP A 54 -1.70 4.91 18.21
CA ASP A 54 -0.80 5.79 18.94
C ASP A 54 0.14 6.59 18.03
N LEU A 55 0.42 6.06 16.84
CA LEU A 55 1.17 6.76 15.78
C LEU A 55 0.34 7.85 15.09
N GLY A 56 -0.99 7.77 15.20
CA GLY A 56 -1.90 8.72 14.58
C GLY A 56 -1.90 8.67 13.05
N VAL A 57 -1.75 7.47 12.47
CA VAL A 57 -1.73 7.32 11.01
C VAL A 57 -3.13 7.48 10.40
N ASP A 58 -3.22 7.89 9.14
CA ASP A 58 -4.48 8.04 8.41
C ASP A 58 -4.90 6.75 7.72
N TYR A 59 -3.92 5.92 7.31
CA TYR A 59 -4.14 4.63 6.66
C TYR A 59 -3.30 3.54 7.30
N LEU A 60 -3.89 2.36 7.45
CA LEU A 60 -3.19 1.12 7.70
C LEU A 60 -3.29 0.23 6.46
N LEU A 61 -2.14 -0.11 5.87
CA LEU A 61 -2.03 -0.94 4.67
C LEU A 61 -1.50 -2.32 5.06
N GLY A 62 -1.97 -3.34 4.35
CA GLY A 62 -1.47 -4.71 4.54
C GLY A 62 -2.14 -5.47 5.68
N GLY A 63 -1.48 -6.53 6.11
CA GLY A 63 -2.02 -7.47 7.08
C GLY A 63 -2.94 -8.54 6.46
N SER A 64 -3.01 -9.68 7.14
CA SER A 64 -3.75 -10.87 6.70
C SER A 64 -4.90 -11.26 7.65
N HIS A 65 -4.96 -10.65 8.85
CA HIS A 65 -5.95 -10.92 9.89
C HIS A 65 -6.96 -9.77 9.98
N ALA A 66 -7.69 -9.57 8.86
CA ALA A 66 -8.54 -8.40 8.68
C ALA A 66 -9.67 -8.29 9.72
N GLU A 67 -10.27 -9.41 10.16
CA GLU A 67 -11.33 -9.41 11.15
C GLU A 67 -10.85 -8.79 12.47
N GLU A 68 -9.72 -9.24 13.00
CA GLU A 68 -9.18 -8.74 14.26
C GLU A 68 -8.65 -7.32 14.14
N ILE A 69 -8.08 -6.96 12.97
CA ILE A 69 -7.58 -5.60 12.74
C ILE A 69 -8.75 -4.61 12.67
N THR A 70 -9.85 -4.94 11.99
CA THR A 70 -11.02 -4.06 11.95
C THR A 70 -11.64 -3.84 13.34
N GLU A 71 -11.63 -4.86 14.21
CA GLU A 71 -12.02 -4.71 15.62
C GLU A 71 -11.12 -3.73 16.38
N ILE A 72 -9.79 -3.84 16.22
CA ILE A 72 -8.81 -2.93 16.84
C ILE A 72 -9.02 -1.50 16.37
N LEU A 73 -9.27 -1.29 15.08
CA LEU A 73 -9.39 0.03 14.47
C LEU A 73 -10.79 0.64 14.60
N ALA A 74 -11.78 -0.08 15.16
CA ALA A 74 -13.15 0.39 15.25
C ALA A 74 -13.24 1.77 15.92
N GLY A 75 -13.89 2.73 15.24
CA GLY A 75 -14.06 4.11 15.73
C GLY A 75 -12.82 5.00 15.70
N SER A 76 -11.66 4.52 15.24
CA SER A 76 -10.42 5.31 15.17
C SER A 76 -10.40 6.34 14.03
N GLY A 77 -11.14 6.10 12.96
CA GLY A 77 -11.08 6.88 11.72
C GLY A 77 -9.94 6.47 10.78
N ILE A 78 -9.07 5.52 11.16
CA ILE A 78 -8.00 4.98 10.31
C ILE A 78 -8.64 4.17 9.17
N ARG A 79 -8.24 4.46 7.94
CA ARG A 79 -8.68 3.75 6.74
C ARG A 79 -7.85 2.48 6.56
N TYR A 80 -8.47 1.32 6.69
CA TYR A 80 -7.78 0.05 6.61
C TYR A 80 -7.88 -0.57 5.21
N CYS A 81 -6.74 -1.02 4.67
CA CYS A 81 -6.59 -1.63 3.35
C CYS A 81 -5.79 -2.93 3.46
N PRO A 82 -6.42 -4.09 3.77
CA PRO A 82 -5.75 -5.38 3.91
C PRO A 82 -5.20 -5.93 2.59
N PHE A 83 -4.30 -6.93 2.68
CA PHE A 83 -3.84 -7.71 1.55
C PHE A 83 -4.90 -8.72 1.09
N PRO A 84 -5.40 -8.67 -0.16
CA PRO A 84 -6.18 -9.77 -0.71
C PRO A 84 -5.28 -10.95 -1.11
N GLY A 85 -5.81 -12.17 -0.96
CA GLY A 85 -5.10 -13.41 -1.25
C GLY A 85 -4.19 -13.87 -0.13
N ARG A 86 -3.27 -14.78 -0.43
CA ARG A 86 -2.33 -15.34 0.53
C ARG A 86 -0.95 -14.70 0.35
N VAL A 87 -0.53 -13.94 1.35
CA VAL A 87 0.81 -13.32 1.39
C VAL A 87 1.73 -14.16 2.26
N VAL A 88 2.95 -14.42 1.80
CA VAL A 88 3.93 -15.26 2.48
C VAL A 88 5.35 -14.74 2.27
N GLY A 89 6.21 -15.00 3.23
CA GLY A 89 7.66 -14.80 3.14
C GLY A 89 8.10 -13.32 3.28
N HIS A 90 9.40 -13.18 3.52
CA HIS A 90 10.03 -11.86 3.55
C HIS A 90 11.20 -11.81 2.54
N PRO A 91 11.12 -10.97 1.51
CA PRO A 91 10.04 -10.00 1.18
C PRO A 91 8.73 -10.67 0.79
N SER A 92 7.61 -10.06 1.22
CA SER A 92 6.25 -10.58 1.02
C SER A 92 5.96 -10.93 -0.44
N GLN A 93 5.39 -12.12 -0.68
CA GLN A 93 5.00 -12.64 -1.98
C GLN A 93 3.51 -12.96 -2.00
N LEU A 94 2.81 -12.57 -3.05
CA LEU A 94 1.40 -12.92 -3.24
C LEU A 94 1.29 -14.28 -3.93
N ARG A 95 0.51 -15.18 -3.37
CA ARG A 95 0.32 -16.57 -3.82
C ARG A 95 -1.15 -16.89 -4.03
N GLY A 96 -1.41 -17.85 -4.92
CA GLY A 96 -2.73 -18.34 -5.28
C GLY A 96 -3.08 -18.07 -6.74
N GLY A 97 -4.23 -18.58 -7.19
CA GLY A 97 -4.76 -18.27 -8.53
C GLY A 97 -5.43 -16.90 -8.57
N ILE A 98 -5.56 -16.31 -9.76
CA ILE A 98 -6.23 -15.01 -9.95
C ILE A 98 -7.66 -15.04 -9.39
N GLU A 99 -8.40 -16.11 -9.63
CA GLU A 99 -9.77 -16.26 -9.11
C GLU A 99 -9.82 -16.31 -7.59
N GLU A 100 -8.88 -17.04 -6.96
CA GLU A 100 -8.76 -17.13 -5.49
C GLU A 100 -8.46 -15.77 -4.87
N ILE A 101 -7.52 -15.02 -5.45
CA ILE A 101 -7.14 -13.69 -4.98
C ILE A 101 -8.30 -12.71 -5.19
N THR A 102 -8.98 -12.78 -6.32
CA THR A 102 -10.14 -11.93 -6.62
C THR A 102 -11.31 -12.21 -5.67
N GLU A 103 -11.56 -13.47 -5.33
CA GLU A 103 -12.59 -13.82 -4.35
C GLU A 103 -12.23 -13.37 -2.94
N SER A 104 -10.95 -13.46 -2.56
CA SER A 104 -10.45 -12.85 -1.32
C SER A 104 -10.67 -11.34 -1.31
N ALA A 105 -10.40 -10.65 -2.43
CA ALA A 105 -10.62 -9.22 -2.58
C ALA A 105 -12.11 -8.85 -2.37
N ARG A 106 -13.05 -9.60 -2.96
CA ARG A 106 -14.50 -9.37 -2.76
C ARG A 106 -14.92 -9.52 -1.30
N ARG A 107 -14.45 -10.58 -0.64
CA ARG A 107 -14.77 -10.81 0.79
C ARG A 107 -14.25 -9.68 1.67
N LEU A 108 -13.02 -9.25 1.47
CA LEU A 108 -12.43 -8.16 2.22
C LEU A 108 -13.13 -6.83 1.95
N ALA A 109 -13.43 -6.51 0.68
CA ALA A 109 -14.13 -5.28 0.31
C ALA A 109 -15.54 -5.19 0.88
N ALA A 110 -16.21 -6.33 1.16
CA ALA A 110 -17.52 -6.39 1.78
C ALA A 110 -17.47 -6.34 3.32
N MET A 111 -16.29 -6.39 3.92
CA MET A 111 -16.13 -6.40 5.38
C MET A 111 -16.26 -4.97 5.95
N GLU A 112 -17.05 -4.81 7.00
CA GLU A 112 -17.16 -3.55 7.72
C GLU A 112 -15.79 -3.14 8.30
N GLY A 113 -15.44 -1.86 8.17
CA GLY A 113 -14.13 -1.34 8.62
C GLY A 113 -13.01 -1.41 7.55
N VAL A 114 -13.23 -2.12 6.43
CA VAL A 114 -12.30 -2.10 5.28
C VAL A 114 -12.65 -0.93 4.36
N SER A 115 -11.64 -0.10 4.08
CA SER A 115 -11.78 1.12 3.28
C SER A 115 -11.17 1.02 1.88
N GLY A 116 -10.43 -0.04 1.62
CA GLY A 116 -9.74 -0.31 0.36
C GLY A 116 -8.97 -1.61 0.42
N LEU A 117 -8.15 -1.89 -0.59
CA LEU A 117 -7.29 -3.08 -0.64
C LEU A 117 -5.85 -2.68 -0.98
N ASP A 118 -4.88 -3.38 -0.40
CA ASP A 118 -3.46 -3.26 -0.71
C ASP A 118 -2.99 -4.50 -1.48
N LEU A 119 -2.89 -4.40 -2.81
CA LEU A 119 -2.60 -5.52 -3.70
C LEU A 119 -1.11 -5.61 -4.03
N LEU A 120 -0.44 -6.67 -3.61
CA LEU A 120 0.97 -6.95 -3.92
C LEU A 120 1.15 -7.48 -5.37
N ALA A 121 0.63 -6.76 -6.36
CA ALA A 121 0.52 -7.24 -7.73
C ALA A 121 1.87 -7.60 -8.36
N TYR A 122 2.91 -6.78 -8.20
CA TYR A 122 4.26 -7.07 -8.72
C TYR A 122 5.10 -7.97 -7.82
N ARG A 123 4.47 -8.58 -6.82
CA ARG A 123 4.99 -9.68 -5.99
C ARG A 123 4.28 -11.00 -6.28
N TYR A 124 3.40 -11.02 -7.28
CA TYR A 124 2.74 -12.19 -7.83
C TYR A 124 3.60 -12.81 -8.94
N ASP A 125 3.59 -14.14 -9.07
CA ASP A 125 4.40 -14.91 -10.03
C ASP A 125 3.65 -15.27 -11.32
N GLY A 126 2.41 -14.80 -11.50
CA GLY A 126 1.59 -15.01 -12.68
C GLY A 126 1.41 -13.76 -13.55
N ASP A 127 0.33 -13.70 -14.30
CA ASP A 127 -0.05 -12.56 -15.15
C ASP A 127 -0.53 -11.38 -14.25
N VAL A 128 0.38 -10.44 -14.00
CA VAL A 128 0.11 -9.25 -13.19
C VAL A 128 -1.01 -8.40 -13.76
N SER A 129 -1.05 -8.21 -15.10
CA SER A 129 -2.07 -7.38 -15.74
C SER A 129 -3.45 -8.00 -15.65
N ALA A 130 -3.56 -9.33 -15.81
CA ALA A 130 -4.81 -10.05 -15.62
C ALA A 130 -5.27 -10.00 -14.16
N LEU A 131 -4.35 -10.17 -13.19
CA LEU A 131 -4.65 -10.08 -11.76
C LEU A 131 -5.19 -8.69 -11.40
N VAL A 132 -4.50 -7.62 -11.78
CA VAL A 132 -4.92 -6.24 -11.45
C VAL A 132 -6.30 -5.95 -12.02
N ARG A 133 -6.54 -6.24 -13.31
CA ARG A 133 -7.86 -6.05 -13.93
C ARG A 133 -8.96 -6.87 -13.25
N SER A 134 -8.66 -8.11 -12.87
CA SER A 134 -9.63 -8.98 -12.21
C SER A 134 -10.02 -8.42 -10.82
N VAL A 135 -9.04 -8.00 -10.02
CA VAL A 135 -9.30 -7.45 -8.68
C VAL A 135 -10.01 -6.10 -8.77
N VAL A 136 -9.49 -5.16 -9.57
CA VAL A 136 -10.11 -3.83 -9.73
C VAL A 136 -11.54 -3.92 -10.27
N GLY A 137 -11.80 -4.80 -11.25
CA GLY A 137 -13.14 -5.01 -11.80
C GLY A 137 -14.10 -5.76 -10.88
N ALA A 138 -13.63 -6.30 -9.78
CA ALA A 138 -14.43 -7.13 -8.86
C ALA A 138 -14.88 -6.41 -7.59
N VAL A 139 -14.38 -5.20 -7.31
CA VAL A 139 -14.65 -4.45 -6.07
C VAL A 139 -14.95 -2.99 -6.36
N ASP A 140 -15.74 -2.36 -5.49
CA ASP A 140 -16.08 -0.93 -5.57
C ASP A 140 -15.20 -0.06 -4.65
N VAL A 141 -14.34 -0.68 -3.83
CA VAL A 141 -13.42 0.03 -2.94
C VAL A 141 -12.11 0.36 -3.65
N PRO A 142 -11.38 1.40 -3.20
CA PRO A 142 -10.06 1.73 -3.73
C PRO A 142 -9.09 0.55 -3.69
N VAL A 143 -8.38 0.29 -4.80
CA VAL A 143 -7.27 -0.67 -4.85
C VAL A 143 -5.97 0.09 -4.95
N ILE A 144 -5.09 -0.10 -3.95
CA ILE A 144 -3.72 0.38 -3.93
C ILE A 144 -2.83 -0.78 -4.38
N VAL A 145 -1.90 -0.53 -5.31
CA VAL A 145 -0.92 -1.56 -5.70
C VAL A 145 0.41 -1.27 -5.01
N ALA A 146 0.87 -2.25 -4.24
CA ALA A 146 2.15 -2.18 -3.53
C ALA A 146 3.15 -3.24 -4.04
N GLY A 147 4.40 -3.04 -3.62
CA GLY A 147 5.50 -3.96 -3.88
C GLY A 147 6.11 -3.82 -5.27
N SER A 148 7.44 -3.69 -5.31
CA SER A 148 8.25 -3.72 -6.55
C SER A 148 7.86 -2.71 -7.64
N MET A 149 7.25 -1.58 -7.31
CA MET A 149 7.02 -0.48 -8.23
C MET A 149 8.33 0.24 -8.54
N ASN A 150 8.93 -0.02 -9.71
CA ASN A 150 10.28 0.39 -10.05
C ASN A 150 10.48 0.90 -11.49
N SER A 151 9.40 1.11 -12.25
CA SER A 151 9.47 1.66 -13.60
C SER A 151 8.21 2.45 -13.97
N GLU A 152 8.37 3.40 -14.90
CA GLU A 152 7.25 4.16 -15.45
C GLU A 152 6.25 3.29 -16.21
N GLU A 153 6.72 2.22 -16.87
CA GLU A 153 5.85 1.26 -17.57
C GLU A 153 4.85 0.63 -16.61
N ARG A 154 5.30 0.22 -15.40
CA ARG A 154 4.42 -0.32 -14.37
C ARG A 154 3.40 0.72 -13.91
N ILE A 155 3.82 1.97 -13.72
CA ILE A 155 2.91 3.06 -13.33
C ILE A 155 1.81 3.23 -14.38
N ARG A 156 2.17 3.32 -15.66
CA ARG A 156 1.21 3.48 -16.77
C ARG A 156 0.23 2.30 -16.85
N SER A 157 0.73 1.07 -16.76
CA SER A 157 -0.14 -0.12 -16.81
C SER A 157 -1.16 -0.20 -15.69
N LEU A 158 -0.86 0.34 -14.50
CA LEU A 158 -1.80 0.42 -13.38
C LEU A 158 -2.89 1.46 -13.61
N ALA A 159 -2.54 2.60 -14.17
CA ALA A 159 -3.48 3.65 -14.46
C ALA A 159 -4.49 3.21 -15.54
N ASP A 160 -4.02 2.53 -16.59
CA ASP A 160 -4.88 1.93 -17.63
C ASP A 160 -5.85 0.86 -17.06
N ALA A 161 -5.49 0.24 -15.95
CA ALA A 161 -6.31 -0.75 -15.26
C ALA A 161 -7.30 -0.16 -14.23
N GLY A 162 -7.32 1.16 -14.03
CA GLY A 162 -8.23 1.83 -13.10
C GLY A 162 -7.83 1.70 -11.63
N VAL A 163 -6.55 1.46 -11.33
CA VAL A 163 -6.04 1.40 -9.97
C VAL A 163 -6.12 2.78 -9.32
N TRP A 164 -6.61 2.85 -8.07
CA TRP A 164 -6.74 4.10 -7.34
C TRP A 164 -5.40 4.74 -6.98
N GLY A 165 -4.41 3.93 -6.63
CA GLY A 165 -3.09 4.40 -6.24
C GLY A 165 -2.05 3.29 -6.20
N PHE A 166 -0.79 3.67 -6.00
CA PHE A 166 0.32 2.72 -5.84
C PHE A 166 1.36 3.25 -4.86
N THR A 167 2.13 2.35 -4.26
CA THR A 167 3.24 2.72 -3.37
C THR A 167 4.59 2.53 -4.06
N VAL A 168 5.49 3.48 -3.87
CA VAL A 168 6.87 3.41 -4.34
C VAL A 168 7.80 3.58 -3.14
N GLY A 169 8.64 2.60 -2.88
CA GLY A 169 9.61 2.61 -1.78
C GLY A 169 11.06 2.72 -2.28
N SER A 170 11.84 1.64 -2.11
CA SER A 170 13.27 1.59 -2.40
C SER A 170 13.66 2.10 -3.80
N ALA A 171 12.81 1.91 -4.79
CA ALA A 171 13.07 2.33 -6.16
C ALA A 171 13.38 3.84 -6.31
N ILE A 172 12.79 4.69 -5.45
CA ILE A 172 13.11 6.13 -5.42
C ILE A 172 14.53 6.36 -4.89
N PHE A 173 14.90 5.69 -3.81
CA PHE A 173 16.25 5.78 -3.21
C PHE A 173 17.32 5.15 -4.10
N ASP A 174 16.96 4.13 -4.88
CA ASP A 174 17.84 3.46 -5.86
C ASP A 174 17.99 4.24 -7.17
N GLY A 175 17.32 5.38 -7.32
CA GLY A 175 17.44 6.25 -8.51
C GLY A 175 16.81 5.64 -9.78
N ARG A 176 15.74 4.83 -9.65
CA ARG A 176 15.16 4.07 -10.76
C ARG A 176 14.38 4.90 -11.77
N PHE A 177 13.85 6.05 -11.37
CA PHE A 177 12.97 6.87 -12.21
C PHE A 177 13.69 8.01 -12.92
N ALA A 178 14.79 8.52 -12.35
CA ALA A 178 15.61 9.56 -12.96
C ALA A 178 17.09 9.32 -12.59
N ARG A 179 17.84 8.73 -13.50
CA ARG A 179 19.22 8.29 -13.25
C ARG A 179 20.13 9.45 -12.82
N GLY A 180 20.78 9.32 -11.66
CA GLY A 180 21.71 10.32 -11.13
C GLY A 180 21.05 11.59 -10.58
N ALA A 181 19.72 11.62 -10.53
CA ALA A 181 18.96 12.76 -10.04
C ALA A 181 18.75 12.71 -8.51
N SER A 182 18.44 13.84 -7.93
CA SER A 182 18.08 13.97 -6.50
C SER A 182 16.79 13.24 -6.15
N LEU A 183 16.56 12.96 -4.85
CA LEU A 183 15.32 12.35 -4.36
C LEU A 183 14.08 13.14 -4.82
N ARG A 184 14.13 14.47 -4.83
CA ARG A 184 13.06 15.34 -5.33
C ARG A 184 12.72 15.05 -6.78
N GLU A 185 13.74 14.96 -7.64
CA GLU A 185 13.54 14.69 -9.07
C GLU A 185 13.03 13.27 -9.33
N GLN A 186 13.45 12.28 -8.53
CA GLN A 186 12.88 10.93 -8.56
C GLN A 186 11.37 10.96 -8.30
N VAL A 187 10.94 11.64 -7.24
CA VAL A 187 9.52 11.78 -6.89
C VAL A 187 8.76 12.53 -7.98
N GLN A 188 9.34 13.61 -8.54
CA GLN A 188 8.73 14.35 -9.64
C GLN A 188 8.55 13.51 -10.90
N ALA A 189 9.51 12.63 -11.22
CA ALA A 189 9.39 11.69 -12.34
C ALA A 189 8.24 10.70 -12.13
N VAL A 190 8.09 10.13 -10.92
CA VAL A 190 6.96 9.27 -10.57
C VAL A 190 5.63 10.00 -10.72
N LEU A 191 5.52 11.22 -10.19
CA LEU A 191 4.30 12.04 -10.31
C LEU A 191 3.99 12.42 -11.76
N ALA A 192 4.99 12.70 -12.58
CA ALA A 192 4.81 12.96 -14.00
C ALA A 192 4.27 11.73 -14.72
N ALA A 193 4.85 10.55 -14.46
CA ALA A 193 4.38 9.28 -15.05
C ALA A 193 2.92 8.95 -14.67
N SER A 194 2.50 9.25 -13.43
CA SER A 194 1.12 9.00 -12.98
C SER A 194 0.09 9.94 -13.61
N ARG A 195 0.46 11.16 -13.96
CA ARG A 195 -0.45 12.16 -14.56
C ARG A 195 -0.68 11.95 -16.06
N THR A 196 0.27 11.37 -16.76
CA THR A 196 0.20 11.18 -18.24
C THR A 196 -0.93 10.24 -18.65
N VAL A 197 -1.53 9.52 -17.70
CA VAL A 197 -2.60 8.53 -17.95
C VAL A 197 -4.00 9.08 -17.63
N ALA A 198 -4.09 10.20 -16.92
CA ALA A 198 -5.38 10.84 -16.55
C ALA A 198 -5.90 11.82 -17.61
N SER A 199 -5.29 11.87 -18.79
CA SER A 199 -5.67 12.66 -19.97
C SER A 199 -6.07 11.76 -21.13
#